data_c271637ba12e914f59d6398fb5308c6c
#
_entry.id   c271637ba12e914f59d6398fb5308c6c
#
_cell.length_a   1.000
_cell.length_b   1.000
_cell.length_c   1.000
_cell.angle_alpha   90.00
_cell.angle_beta   90.00
_cell.angle_gamma   90.00
#
_symmetry.space_group_name_H-M   'P 1'
#
loop_
_entity.id
_entity.type
_entity.pdbx_description
1 polymer ?
#
loop_
_entity_poly.entity_id
_entity_poly.type
_entity_poly.pdbx_seq_one_letter_code
_entity_poly.pdbx_strand_id
1 'polypeptide(L)'
;MTDMPSGRFWLTSGAVLAGLAVALGAFGAHGLDQVLKSVYAESDKRIIAGLEVPASWKYLQDFKTAAEYQLTHALALLAVGFIARDNSRRSLVVAGWSFIGGIVLFSGSLYVLAVTGVRILGAITPFGGVLFLVGWASLAVAVSTRDCREQ
;
A
#
# COMPACT_ATOMS: atom_id res chain seq x y z
N MET A 1 -17.50 24.35 -5.71
CA MET A 1 -16.05 24.27 -5.50
C MET A 1 -15.84 23.14 -4.51
N THR A 2 -15.33 22.00 -4.94
CA THR A 2 -15.04 20.89 -4.03
C THR A 2 -13.81 21.28 -3.21
N ASP A 3 -13.98 21.41 -1.90
CA ASP A 3 -12.87 21.71 -0.99
C ASP A 3 -11.77 20.66 -1.15
N MET A 4 -10.56 21.10 -1.50
CA MET A 4 -9.42 20.19 -1.60
C MET A 4 -9.04 19.68 -0.19
N PRO A 5 -8.72 18.38 -0.05
CA PRO A 5 -8.33 17.83 1.22
C PRO A 5 -7.15 18.60 1.83
N SER A 6 -7.27 18.95 3.10
CA SER A 6 -6.25 19.73 3.82
C SER A 6 -4.98 18.89 4.05
N GLY A 7 -3.83 19.55 4.25
CA GLY A 7 -2.60 18.88 4.65
C GLY A 7 -2.78 18.01 5.89
N ARG A 8 -3.63 18.43 6.85
CA ARG A 8 -3.96 17.63 8.05
C ARG A 8 -4.63 16.31 7.72
N PHE A 9 -5.53 16.29 6.72
CA PHE A 9 -6.19 15.06 6.28
C PHE A 9 -5.15 14.01 5.83
N TRP A 10 -4.21 14.41 4.97
CA TRP A 10 -3.16 13.52 4.49
C TRP A 10 -2.22 13.04 5.61
N LEU A 11 -1.84 13.93 6.52
CA LEU A 11 -1.01 13.59 7.68
C LEU A 11 -1.71 12.57 8.59
N THR A 12 -2.97 12.79 8.92
CA THR A 12 -3.73 11.88 9.77
C THR A 12 -3.92 10.52 9.09
N SER A 13 -4.31 10.51 7.80
CA SER A 13 -4.48 9.28 7.03
C SER A 13 -3.16 8.51 6.92
N GLY A 14 -2.05 9.20 6.63
CA GLY A 14 -0.73 8.60 6.56
C GLY A 14 -0.30 7.97 7.89
N ALA A 15 -0.47 8.70 9.01
CA ALA A 15 -0.10 8.19 10.34
C ALA A 15 -0.94 6.96 10.74
N VAL A 16 -2.25 6.98 10.49
CA VAL A 16 -3.13 5.84 10.79
C VAL A 16 -2.76 4.63 9.95
N LEU A 17 -2.58 4.81 8.63
CA LEU A 17 -2.21 3.71 7.73
C LEU A 17 -0.81 3.16 8.03
N ALA A 18 0.14 4.00 8.45
CA ALA A 18 1.46 3.55 8.89
C ALA A 18 1.37 2.72 10.19
N GLY A 19 0.62 3.18 11.17
CA GLY A 19 0.38 2.43 12.41
C GLY A 19 -0.27 1.07 12.16
N LEU A 20 -1.28 1.02 11.27
CA LEU A 20 -1.89 -0.23 10.84
C LEU A 20 -0.89 -1.15 10.12
N ALA A 21 -0.02 -0.61 9.26
CA ALA A 21 1.00 -1.40 8.59
C ALA A 21 1.98 -2.05 9.57
N VAL A 22 2.40 -1.31 10.61
CA VAL A 22 3.26 -1.84 11.67
C VAL A 22 2.54 -2.97 12.44
N ALA A 23 1.27 -2.78 12.80
CA ALA A 23 0.49 -3.80 13.51
C ALA A 23 0.32 -5.08 12.65
N LEU A 24 -0.05 -4.92 11.36
CA LEU A 24 -0.18 -6.03 10.42
C LEU A 24 1.17 -6.70 10.15
N GLY A 25 2.25 -5.94 10.01
CA GLY A 25 3.60 -6.46 9.85
C GLY A 25 4.04 -7.30 11.06
N ALA A 26 3.78 -6.83 12.27
CA ALA A 26 4.05 -7.57 13.51
C ALA A 26 3.22 -8.87 13.59
N PHE A 27 1.93 -8.82 13.23
CA PHE A 27 1.09 -10.01 13.13
C PHE A 27 1.62 -10.99 12.07
N GLY A 28 2.01 -10.48 10.89
CA GLY A 28 2.64 -11.28 9.83
C GLY A 28 3.94 -11.95 10.25
N ALA A 29 4.70 -11.34 11.17
CA ALA A 29 5.95 -11.89 11.65
C ALA A 29 5.78 -12.98 12.72
N HIS A 30 4.75 -12.88 13.59
CA HIS A 30 4.66 -13.67 14.81
C HIS A 30 3.40 -14.55 14.91
N GLY A 31 2.28 -14.18 14.28
CA GLY A 31 1.00 -14.88 14.45
C GLY A 31 0.45 -15.53 13.19
N LEU A 32 0.75 -14.97 12.02
CA LEU A 32 0.11 -15.37 10.77
C LEU A 32 0.51 -16.78 10.32
N ASP A 33 1.73 -17.23 10.60
CA ASP A 33 2.20 -18.56 10.18
C ASP A 33 1.30 -19.69 10.72
N GLN A 34 0.88 -19.60 11.98
CA GLN A 34 -0.03 -20.57 12.59
C GLN A 34 -1.41 -20.55 11.93
N VAL A 35 -1.92 -19.35 11.62
CA VAL A 35 -3.21 -19.19 10.93
C VAL A 35 -3.14 -19.80 9.53
N LEU A 36 -2.08 -19.51 8.78
CA LEU A 36 -1.94 -20.04 7.41
C LEU A 36 -1.76 -21.56 7.39
N LYS A 37 -1.07 -22.15 8.36
CA LYS A 37 -0.97 -23.62 8.49
C LYS A 37 -2.30 -24.28 8.84
N SER A 38 -3.22 -23.57 9.49
CA SER A 38 -4.57 -24.09 9.72
C SER A 38 -5.49 -23.96 8.51
N VAL A 39 -5.23 -22.99 7.62
CA VAL A 39 -6.03 -22.71 6.41
C VAL A 39 -5.55 -23.56 5.22
N TYR A 40 -4.25 -23.76 5.10
CA TYR A 40 -3.63 -24.47 3.97
C TYR A 40 -3.04 -25.80 4.42
N ALA A 41 -3.44 -26.88 3.75
CA ALA A 41 -2.84 -28.19 4.00
C ALA A 41 -1.35 -28.20 3.60
N GLU A 42 -0.55 -29.07 4.22
CA GLU A 42 0.87 -29.23 3.86
C GLU A 42 1.07 -29.71 2.40
N SER A 43 0.09 -30.42 1.84
CA SER A 43 0.06 -30.84 0.43
C SER A 43 -0.20 -29.69 -0.54
N ASP A 44 -0.74 -28.57 -0.07
CA ASP A 44 -1.04 -27.42 -0.91
C ASP A 44 0.24 -26.71 -1.33
N LYS A 45 0.53 -26.76 -2.62
CA LYS A 45 1.72 -26.18 -3.21
C LYS A 45 1.40 -25.06 -4.20
N ARG A 46 2.35 -24.16 -4.38
CA ARG A 46 2.34 -23.10 -5.39
C ARG A 46 3.65 -23.13 -6.15
N ILE A 47 3.60 -22.78 -7.43
CA ILE A 47 4.81 -22.67 -8.27
C ILE A 47 5.22 -21.21 -8.31
N ILE A 48 6.44 -20.91 -7.90
CA ILE A 48 7.06 -19.58 -7.95
C ILE A 48 8.39 -19.72 -8.67
N ALA A 49 8.56 -19.01 -9.79
CA ALA A 49 9.77 -19.07 -10.60
C ALA A 49 10.23 -20.51 -10.94
N GLY A 50 9.28 -21.42 -11.16
CA GLY A 50 9.55 -22.84 -11.47
C GLY A 50 9.81 -23.73 -10.24
N LEU A 51 9.80 -23.21 -9.03
CA LEU A 51 9.98 -23.95 -7.80
C LEU A 51 8.64 -24.19 -7.09
N GLU A 52 8.43 -25.42 -6.63
CA GLU A 52 7.30 -25.74 -5.76
C GLU A 52 7.57 -25.27 -4.32
N VAL A 53 6.67 -24.46 -3.79
CA VAL A 53 6.71 -23.97 -2.41
C VAL A 53 5.40 -24.25 -1.69
N PRO A 54 5.38 -24.42 -0.36
CA PRO A 54 4.15 -24.53 0.41
C PRO A 54 3.26 -23.30 0.21
N ALA A 55 1.94 -23.51 0.08
CA ALA A 55 0.99 -22.41 -0.09
C ALA A 55 1.01 -21.46 1.10
N SER A 56 1.12 -21.97 2.32
CA SER A 56 1.25 -21.18 3.55
C SER A 56 2.45 -20.22 3.49
N TRP A 57 3.61 -20.72 3.04
CA TRP A 57 4.81 -19.87 2.88
C TRP A 57 4.61 -18.76 1.84
N LYS A 58 4.05 -19.11 0.68
CA LYS A 58 3.78 -18.14 -0.39
C LYS A 58 2.87 -17.01 0.10
N TYR A 59 1.78 -17.35 0.76
CA TYR A 59 0.82 -16.37 1.24
C TYR A 59 1.33 -15.56 2.44
N LEU A 60 2.23 -16.12 3.25
CA LEU A 60 2.96 -15.36 4.25
C LEU A 60 3.84 -14.25 3.61
N GLN A 61 4.52 -14.57 2.50
CA GLN A 61 5.31 -13.57 1.78
C GLN A 61 4.42 -12.49 1.15
N ASP A 62 3.27 -12.85 0.57
CA ASP A 62 2.32 -11.89 0.04
C ASP A 62 1.81 -10.93 1.11
N PHE A 63 1.50 -11.43 2.30
CA PHE A 63 1.05 -10.62 3.43
C PHE A 63 2.15 -9.64 3.90
N LYS A 64 3.39 -10.11 3.99
CA LYS A 64 4.53 -9.25 4.35
C LYS A 64 4.75 -8.16 3.30
N THR A 65 4.73 -8.52 2.02
CA THR A 65 4.80 -7.55 0.92
C THR A 65 3.70 -6.50 1.02
N ALA A 66 2.47 -6.91 1.35
CA ALA A 66 1.36 -5.98 1.55
C ALA A 66 1.65 -4.96 2.67
N ALA A 67 2.20 -5.40 3.80
CA ALA A 67 2.53 -4.53 4.93
C ALA A 67 3.66 -3.55 4.59
N GLU A 68 4.69 -4.00 3.88
CA GLU A 68 5.81 -3.17 3.43
C GLU A 68 5.35 -2.08 2.45
N TYR A 69 4.53 -2.43 1.46
CA TYR A 69 3.99 -1.46 0.51
C TYR A 69 3.02 -0.49 1.18
N GLN A 70 2.18 -0.97 2.10
CA GLN A 70 1.32 -0.09 2.89
C GLN A 70 2.14 0.91 3.70
N LEU A 71 3.17 0.47 4.42
CA LEU A 71 4.02 1.36 5.21
C LEU A 71 4.71 2.40 4.33
N THR A 72 5.34 1.98 3.24
CA THR A 72 6.05 2.86 2.31
C THR A 72 5.14 3.96 1.77
N HIS A 73 3.92 3.61 1.34
CA HIS A 73 3.00 4.58 0.74
C HIS A 73 2.21 5.39 1.78
N ALA A 74 2.06 4.88 3.01
CA ALA A 74 1.60 5.66 4.14
C ALA A 74 2.61 6.76 4.54
N LEU A 75 3.92 6.48 4.48
CA LEU A 75 4.96 7.50 4.65
C LEU A 75 4.95 8.52 3.50
N ALA A 76 4.70 8.09 2.27
CA ALA A 76 4.50 9.01 1.14
C ALA A 76 3.29 9.94 1.35
N LEU A 77 2.20 9.46 1.97
CA LEU A 77 1.07 10.31 2.37
C LEU A 77 1.46 11.36 3.40
N LEU A 78 2.34 11.06 4.35
CA LEU A 78 2.87 12.07 5.27
C LEU A 78 3.64 13.15 4.51
N ALA A 79 4.47 12.77 3.53
CA ALA A 79 5.17 13.73 2.68
C ALA A 79 4.19 14.63 1.89
N VAL A 80 3.14 14.03 1.27
CA VAL A 80 2.05 14.80 0.64
C VAL A 80 1.45 15.78 1.63
N GLY A 81 1.15 15.34 2.85
CA GLY A 81 0.54 16.16 3.89
C GLY A 81 1.43 17.33 4.31
N PHE A 82 2.72 17.12 4.50
CA PHE A 82 3.67 18.20 4.82
C PHE A 82 3.76 19.25 3.72
N ILE A 83 3.84 18.83 2.45
CA ILE A 83 3.91 19.75 1.32
C ILE A 83 2.58 20.50 1.12
N ALA A 84 1.44 19.84 1.34
CA ALA A 84 0.11 20.41 1.17
C ALA A 84 -0.26 21.43 2.27
N ARG A 85 0.50 21.53 3.37
CA ARG A 85 0.26 22.55 4.42
C ARG A 85 0.44 23.97 3.89
N ASP A 86 1.48 24.17 3.07
CA ASP A 86 1.88 25.48 2.58
C ASP A 86 1.32 25.76 1.18
N ASN A 87 1.01 24.71 0.42
CA ASN A 87 0.59 24.87 -0.96
C ASN A 87 -0.30 23.71 -1.41
N SER A 88 -1.60 23.95 -1.50
CA SER A 88 -2.55 22.96 -2.01
C SER A 88 -2.58 22.99 -3.55
N ARG A 89 -2.12 21.89 -4.19
CA ARG A 89 -2.07 21.73 -5.65
C ARG A 89 -2.85 20.49 -6.05
N ARG A 90 -3.43 20.52 -7.25
CA ARG A 90 -4.15 19.34 -7.80
C ARG A 90 -3.26 18.09 -7.87
N SER A 91 -1.97 18.25 -8.20
CA SER A 91 -1.02 17.14 -8.24
C SER A 91 -0.82 16.46 -6.88
N LEU A 92 -0.83 17.21 -5.76
CA LEU A 92 -0.78 16.64 -4.41
C LEU A 92 -2.08 15.89 -4.07
N VAL A 93 -3.22 16.38 -4.50
CA VAL A 93 -4.51 15.69 -4.30
C VAL A 93 -4.54 14.39 -5.08
N VAL A 94 -4.08 14.40 -6.34
CA VAL A 94 -3.95 13.18 -7.16
C VAL A 94 -2.99 12.19 -6.51
N ALA A 95 -1.80 12.66 -6.05
CA ALA A 95 -0.84 11.81 -5.36
C ALA A 95 -1.45 11.15 -4.11
N GLY A 96 -2.10 11.93 -3.25
CA GLY A 96 -2.69 11.43 -2.02
C GLY A 96 -3.77 10.37 -2.26
N TRP A 97 -4.72 10.64 -3.14
CA TRP A 97 -5.76 9.65 -3.47
C TRP A 97 -5.20 8.42 -4.19
N SER A 98 -4.18 8.59 -5.02
CA SER A 98 -3.51 7.46 -5.68
C SER A 98 -2.80 6.57 -4.66
N PHE A 99 -2.15 7.12 -3.65
CA PHE A 99 -1.54 6.32 -2.59
C PHE A 99 -2.58 5.59 -1.74
N ILE A 100 -3.67 6.25 -1.34
CA ILE A 100 -4.77 5.60 -0.60
C ILE A 100 -5.39 4.48 -1.44
N GLY A 101 -5.77 4.77 -2.70
CA GLY A 101 -6.34 3.79 -3.61
C GLY A 101 -5.40 2.62 -3.87
N GLY A 102 -4.09 2.91 -4.04
CA GLY A 102 -3.05 1.91 -4.17
C GLY A 102 -2.95 1.01 -2.94
N ILE A 103 -2.96 1.56 -1.73
CA ILE A 103 -2.95 0.77 -0.49
C ILE A 103 -4.17 -0.15 -0.42
N VAL A 104 -5.36 0.35 -0.73
CA VAL A 104 -6.60 -0.44 -0.70
C VAL A 104 -6.55 -1.57 -1.72
N LEU A 105 -6.19 -1.28 -2.97
CA LEU A 105 -6.21 -2.27 -4.06
C LEU A 105 -5.01 -3.21 -4.03
N PHE A 106 -3.81 -2.74 -3.67
CA PHE A 106 -2.61 -3.56 -3.61
C PHE A 106 -2.52 -4.31 -2.28
N SER A 107 -2.33 -3.57 -1.19
CA SER A 107 -2.11 -4.20 0.12
C SER A 107 -3.36 -4.88 0.63
N GLY A 108 -4.54 -4.25 0.48
CA GLY A 108 -5.82 -4.83 0.88
C GLY A 108 -6.13 -6.13 0.15
N SER A 109 -5.93 -6.20 -1.18
CA SER A 109 -6.16 -7.43 -1.93
C SER A 109 -5.21 -8.56 -1.52
N LEU A 110 -3.94 -8.25 -1.26
CA LEU A 110 -2.95 -9.24 -0.81
C LEU A 110 -3.24 -9.75 0.61
N TYR A 111 -3.69 -8.90 1.53
CA TYR A 111 -4.10 -9.35 2.87
C TYR A 111 -5.26 -10.35 2.78
N VAL A 112 -6.31 -9.99 2.02
CA VAL A 112 -7.48 -10.87 1.85
C VAL A 112 -7.08 -12.14 1.09
N LEU A 113 -6.28 -12.03 0.03
CA LEU A 113 -5.76 -13.19 -0.70
C LEU A 113 -5.01 -14.15 0.23
N ALA A 114 -4.14 -13.63 1.10
CA ALA A 114 -3.33 -14.45 1.99
C ALA A 114 -4.18 -15.28 2.96
N VAL A 115 -5.21 -14.68 3.56
CA VAL A 115 -6.03 -15.37 4.57
C VAL A 115 -7.17 -16.19 3.98
N THR A 116 -7.59 -15.94 2.72
CA THR A 116 -8.73 -16.62 2.09
C THR A 116 -8.33 -17.59 0.97
N GLY A 117 -7.17 -17.40 0.35
CA GLY A 117 -6.74 -18.15 -0.84
C GLY A 117 -7.50 -17.81 -2.13
N VAL A 118 -8.34 -16.77 -2.12
CA VAL A 118 -9.16 -16.36 -3.28
C VAL A 118 -8.29 -15.71 -4.34
N ARG A 119 -7.87 -16.51 -5.34
CA ARG A 119 -6.85 -16.15 -6.35
C ARG A 119 -7.20 -14.93 -7.20
N ILE A 120 -8.49 -14.64 -7.41
CA ILE A 120 -8.93 -13.50 -8.21
C ILE A 120 -8.45 -12.15 -7.61
N LEU A 121 -8.23 -12.10 -6.30
CA LEU A 121 -7.70 -10.94 -5.61
C LEU A 121 -6.28 -10.59 -6.06
N GLY A 122 -5.48 -11.60 -6.45
CA GLY A 122 -4.17 -11.39 -7.07
C GLY A 122 -4.22 -10.66 -8.42
N ALA A 123 -5.35 -10.75 -9.14
CA ALA A 123 -5.54 -10.01 -10.38
C ALA A 123 -5.87 -8.52 -10.16
N ILE A 124 -6.31 -8.14 -8.95
CA ILE A 124 -6.59 -6.76 -8.57
C ILE A 124 -5.31 -6.02 -8.17
N THR A 125 -4.37 -6.73 -7.59
CA THR A 125 -3.10 -6.18 -7.07
C THR A 125 -2.34 -5.29 -8.08
N PRO A 126 -2.18 -5.65 -9.37
CA PRO A 126 -1.48 -4.82 -10.35
C PRO A 126 -2.10 -3.43 -10.54
N PHE A 127 -3.42 -3.31 -10.43
CA PHE A 127 -4.10 -2.00 -10.53
C PHE A 127 -3.71 -1.08 -9.38
N GLY A 128 -3.55 -1.63 -8.17
CA GLY A 128 -3.02 -0.89 -7.03
C GLY A 128 -1.57 -0.45 -7.26
N GLY A 129 -0.75 -1.30 -7.90
CA GLY A 129 0.62 -0.96 -8.30
C GLY A 129 0.68 0.23 -9.28
N VAL A 130 -0.23 0.26 -10.27
CA VAL A 130 -0.35 1.40 -11.19
C VAL A 130 -0.71 2.68 -10.45
N LEU A 131 -1.63 2.62 -9.46
CA LEU A 131 -1.96 3.78 -8.64
C LEU A 131 -0.75 4.29 -7.86
N PHE A 132 0.10 3.43 -7.33
CA PHE A 132 1.33 3.85 -6.68
C PHE A 132 2.25 4.61 -7.64
N LEU A 133 2.43 4.13 -8.87
CA LEU A 133 3.22 4.83 -9.88
C LEU A 133 2.65 6.21 -10.22
N VAL A 134 1.32 6.31 -10.39
CA VAL A 134 0.63 7.59 -10.59
C VAL A 134 0.84 8.51 -9.40
N GLY A 135 0.76 7.99 -8.17
CA GLY A 135 1.02 8.74 -6.95
C GLY A 135 2.41 9.35 -6.92
N TRP A 136 3.43 8.54 -7.16
CA TRP A 136 4.83 8.99 -7.18
C TRP A 136 5.11 10.00 -8.30
N ALA A 137 4.60 9.77 -9.52
CA ALA A 137 4.74 10.70 -10.63
C ALA A 137 4.08 12.06 -10.30
N SER A 138 2.88 12.03 -9.72
CA SER A 138 2.15 13.24 -9.34
C SER A 138 2.86 14.01 -8.21
N LEU A 139 3.46 13.30 -7.26
CA LEU A 139 4.25 13.91 -6.19
C LEU A 139 5.52 14.56 -6.76
N ALA A 140 6.22 13.89 -7.67
CA ALA A 140 7.40 14.43 -8.35
C ALA A 140 7.07 15.73 -9.09
N VAL A 141 5.96 15.75 -9.85
CA VAL A 141 5.47 16.98 -10.52
C VAL A 141 5.18 18.09 -9.51
N ALA A 142 4.55 17.76 -8.36
CA ALA A 142 4.23 18.75 -7.34
C ALA A 142 5.48 19.41 -6.75
N VAL A 143 6.56 18.65 -6.57
CA VAL A 143 7.83 19.15 -6.03
C VAL A 143 8.60 19.96 -7.08
N SER A 144 8.73 19.42 -8.30
CA SER A 144 9.51 20.08 -9.39
C SER A 144 8.96 21.45 -9.79
N THR A 145 7.65 21.68 -9.69
CA THR A 145 7.03 22.97 -10.05
C THR A 145 7.13 24.04 -8.95
N ARG A 146 7.72 23.74 -7.80
CA ARG A 146 7.94 24.71 -6.73
C ARG A 146 9.00 25.75 -7.10
N ASP A 147 10.07 25.35 -7.78
CA ASP A 147 11.23 26.19 -8.07
C ASP A 147 10.95 27.35 -9.07
N CYS A 148 9.87 27.25 -9.85
CA CYS A 148 9.55 28.26 -10.86
C CYS A 148 8.80 29.50 -10.32
N ARG A 149 8.43 29.58 -9.04
CA ARG A 149 7.67 30.70 -8.48
C ARG A 149 8.44 31.56 -7.48
N GLU A 150 9.63 31.16 -7.09
CA GLU A 150 10.48 31.90 -6.15
C GLU A 150 11.60 32.74 -6.87
N GLN A 151 11.59 32.78 -8.21
CA GLN A 151 12.40 33.68 -9.05
C GLN A 151 11.51 34.79 -9.65
#